data_be651a029e9315faea2895cec8958963
#
_entry.id   be651a029e9315faea2895cec8958963
#
_cell.length_a   1.000
_cell.length_b   1.000
_cell.length_c   1.000
_cell.angle_alpha   90.00
_cell.angle_beta   90.00
_cell.angle_gamma   90.00
#
_symmetry.space_group_name_H-M   'P 1'
#
loop_
_entity.id
_entity.type
_entity.pdbx_description
1 polymer ?
#
loop_
_entity_poly.entity_id
_entity_poly.type
_entity_poly.pdbx_seq_one_letter_code
_entity_poly.pdbx_strand_id
1 'polypeptide(L)'
;MLALCGILFGAPTVKAADAQPVGTYNDWRAYVEGSGQTKLCYIVGEPRRKLPSAARRGDVFVTVSHRPGAGVRNEVSVRIGYPFSAESNPFARIGSDSFAFFTGVRANTNAKEWAWVDNEARQGALVNAMKRGNELVFKGTSERGTLTTDSYSLKGVTAAMKAIDKACSDG
;
A
#
# COMPACT_ATOMS: atom_id res chain seq x y z
N MET A 1 -34.04 23.01 -45.48
CA MET A 1 -33.24 23.38 -44.29
C MET A 1 -33.43 22.31 -43.22
N LEU A 2 -32.50 21.37 -43.10
CA LEU A 2 -32.50 20.37 -42.03
C LEU A 2 -31.56 20.86 -40.92
N ALA A 3 -32.10 21.05 -39.71
CA ALA A 3 -31.33 21.40 -38.53
C ALA A 3 -30.81 20.11 -37.89
N LEU A 4 -29.47 19.91 -37.90
CA LEU A 4 -28.82 18.83 -37.19
C LEU A 4 -28.71 19.21 -35.70
N CYS A 5 -29.49 18.54 -34.84
CA CYS A 5 -29.43 18.68 -33.40
C CYS A 5 -28.28 17.77 -32.88
N GLY A 6 -27.10 18.34 -32.58
CA GLY A 6 -25.95 17.64 -32.02
C GLY A 6 -26.19 17.35 -30.54
N ILE A 7 -26.37 16.08 -30.17
CA ILE A 7 -26.42 15.64 -28.78
C ILE A 7 -25.00 15.53 -28.25
N LEU A 8 -24.59 16.47 -27.39
CA LEU A 8 -23.35 16.41 -26.61
C LEU A 8 -23.51 15.38 -25.48
N PHE A 9 -22.92 14.21 -25.66
CA PHE A 9 -22.76 13.25 -24.58
C PHE A 9 -21.61 13.74 -23.67
N GLY A 10 -21.97 14.36 -22.55
CA GLY A 10 -21.04 14.64 -21.47
C GLY A 10 -20.55 13.31 -20.85
N ALA A 11 -19.26 13.02 -20.96
CA ALA A 11 -18.67 11.88 -20.25
C ALA A 11 -18.80 12.09 -18.72
N PRO A 12 -19.22 11.08 -17.95
CA PRO A 12 -19.26 11.20 -16.50
C PRO A 12 -17.82 11.35 -15.95
N THR A 13 -17.56 12.46 -15.29
CA THR A 13 -16.33 12.65 -14.52
C THR A 13 -16.42 11.75 -13.29
N VAL A 14 -15.65 10.65 -13.29
CA VAL A 14 -15.47 9.82 -12.09
C VAL A 14 -14.63 10.62 -11.11
N LYS A 15 -15.28 11.22 -10.12
CA LYS A 15 -14.59 11.85 -8.99
C LYS A 15 -13.95 10.73 -8.16
N ALA A 16 -12.63 10.82 -7.93
CA ALA A 16 -11.97 9.93 -6.96
C ALA A 16 -12.70 10.04 -5.61
N ALA A 17 -13.02 8.92 -5.01
CA ALA A 17 -13.67 8.93 -3.70
C ALA A 17 -12.68 9.46 -2.68
N ASP A 18 -13.09 10.48 -1.91
CA ASP A 18 -12.24 11.06 -0.87
C ASP A 18 -12.03 10.03 0.25
N ALA A 19 -10.77 9.84 0.66
CA ALA A 19 -10.41 8.97 1.77
C ALA A 19 -10.99 9.50 3.09
N GLN A 20 -11.83 8.72 3.73
CA GLN A 20 -12.42 9.06 5.02
C GLN A 20 -11.53 8.48 6.15
N PRO A 21 -11.03 9.30 7.08
CA PRO A 21 -10.23 8.82 8.20
C PRO A 21 -11.11 8.00 9.16
N VAL A 22 -10.66 6.80 9.51
CA VAL A 22 -11.27 5.93 10.53
C VAL A 22 -10.64 6.19 11.89
N GLY A 23 -9.32 6.46 11.93
CA GLY A 23 -8.61 6.78 13.16
C GLY A 23 -7.09 6.73 13.02
N THR A 24 -6.42 7.20 14.09
CA THR A 24 -4.97 7.13 14.24
C THR A 24 -4.62 6.25 15.43
N TYR A 25 -3.72 5.30 15.20
CA TYR A 25 -3.32 4.26 16.16
C TYR A 25 -1.80 4.27 16.29
N ASN A 26 -1.26 5.12 17.15
CA ASN A 26 0.18 5.39 17.27
C ASN A 26 0.81 5.80 15.93
N ASP A 27 1.60 4.92 15.32
CA ASP A 27 2.33 5.20 14.07
C ASP A 27 1.52 4.85 12.80
N TRP A 28 0.25 4.43 12.96
CA TRP A 28 -0.60 3.98 11.86
C TRP A 28 -1.89 4.76 11.76
N ARG A 29 -2.28 5.10 10.54
CA ARG A 29 -3.57 5.74 10.23
C ARG A 29 -4.44 4.78 9.45
N ALA A 30 -5.73 4.75 9.75
CA ALA A 30 -6.73 3.93 9.07
C ALA A 30 -7.70 4.79 8.27
N TYR A 31 -8.06 4.32 7.07
CA TYR A 31 -8.93 5.01 6.11
C TYR A 31 -9.91 4.06 5.46
N VAL A 32 -11.02 4.64 4.98
CA VAL A 32 -11.97 4.00 4.07
C VAL A 32 -12.20 4.90 2.87
N GLU A 33 -12.23 4.31 1.68
CA GLU A 33 -12.60 4.96 0.42
C GLU A 33 -13.70 4.17 -0.28
N GLY A 34 -14.54 4.86 -1.04
CA GLY A 34 -15.59 4.24 -1.83
C GLY A 34 -16.68 3.56 -1.00
N SER A 35 -17.51 2.77 -1.66
CA SER A 35 -18.61 2.03 -1.06
C SER A 35 -18.99 0.82 -1.92
N GLY A 36 -19.74 -0.14 -1.36
CA GLY A 36 -20.18 -1.34 -2.08
C GLY A 36 -19.00 -2.07 -2.73
N GLN A 37 -19.08 -2.34 -4.03
CA GLN A 37 -18.05 -3.07 -4.80
C GLN A 37 -16.71 -2.32 -4.90
N THR A 38 -16.70 -0.99 -4.75
CA THR A 38 -15.49 -0.17 -4.83
C THR A 38 -14.87 0.14 -3.46
N LYS A 39 -15.44 -0.41 -2.37
CA LYS A 39 -15.00 -0.15 -1.01
C LYS A 39 -13.55 -0.62 -0.80
N LEU A 40 -12.72 0.28 -0.31
CA LEU A 40 -11.32 0.06 0.05
C LEU A 40 -11.11 0.51 1.50
N CYS A 41 -10.64 -0.39 2.35
CA CYS A 41 -10.24 -0.05 3.72
C CYS A 41 -8.75 -0.34 3.86
N TYR A 42 -7.98 0.63 4.37
CA TYR A 42 -6.55 0.45 4.47
C TYR A 42 -5.94 1.17 5.67
N ILE A 43 -4.81 0.65 6.11
CA ILE A 43 -3.93 1.33 7.06
C ILE A 43 -2.66 1.79 6.35
N VAL A 44 -2.11 2.91 6.82
CA VAL A 44 -0.86 3.49 6.31
C VAL A 44 0.11 3.71 7.47
N GLY A 45 1.36 3.28 7.27
CA GLY A 45 2.48 3.58 8.14
C GLY A 45 3.60 4.25 7.37
N GLU A 46 4.16 5.34 7.93
CA GLU A 46 5.32 6.03 7.39
C GLU A 46 6.61 5.56 8.08
N PRO A 47 7.75 5.54 7.38
CA PRO A 47 8.99 5.10 8.00
C PRO A 47 9.51 6.14 9.00
N ARG A 48 9.95 5.68 10.16
CA ARG A 48 10.65 6.51 11.14
C ARG A 48 12.08 6.83 10.72
N ARG A 49 12.68 5.99 9.89
CA ARG A 49 14.02 6.17 9.34
C ARG A 49 14.08 5.75 7.89
N LYS A 50 14.69 6.59 7.07
CA LYS A 50 14.94 6.36 5.64
C LYS A 50 16.44 6.45 5.37
N LEU A 51 17.04 5.40 4.81
CA LEU A 51 18.46 5.39 4.46
C LEU A 51 18.66 5.08 2.98
N PRO A 52 19.65 5.71 2.32
CA PRO A 52 20.47 6.82 2.83
C PRO A 52 19.61 8.09 3.04
N SER A 53 19.89 8.85 4.09
CA SER A 53 19.10 10.05 4.46
C SER A 53 19.16 11.17 3.42
N ALA A 54 20.24 11.22 2.64
CA ALA A 54 20.44 12.18 1.56
C ALA A 54 19.68 11.81 0.26
N ALA A 55 19.09 10.61 0.16
CA ALA A 55 18.35 10.21 -1.03
C ALA A 55 17.07 11.04 -1.19
N ARG A 56 16.96 11.74 -2.33
CA ARG A 56 15.73 12.45 -2.68
C ARG A 56 14.72 11.44 -3.21
N ARG A 57 13.60 11.31 -2.51
CA ARG A 57 12.52 10.38 -2.83
C ARG A 57 11.17 11.06 -2.73
N GLY A 58 10.18 10.57 -3.46
CA GLY A 58 8.78 10.88 -3.25
C GLY A 58 8.25 10.27 -1.95
N ASP A 59 6.93 10.11 -1.86
CA ASP A 59 6.28 9.54 -0.68
C ASP A 59 6.73 8.10 -0.45
N VAL A 60 7.01 7.79 0.81
CA VAL A 60 7.47 6.47 1.26
C VAL A 60 6.55 6.00 2.38
N PHE A 61 5.87 4.89 2.16
CA PHE A 61 4.96 4.32 3.15
C PHE A 61 4.68 2.83 2.87
N VAL A 62 4.18 2.14 3.88
CA VAL A 62 3.62 0.80 3.77
C VAL A 62 2.12 0.85 4.02
N THR A 63 1.35 0.04 3.28
CA THR A 63 -0.09 -0.12 3.48
C THR A 63 -0.46 -1.57 3.71
N VAL A 64 -1.54 -1.79 4.45
CA VAL A 64 -2.28 -3.06 4.44
C VAL A 64 -3.71 -2.74 4.09
N SER A 65 -4.26 -3.38 3.06
CA SER A 65 -5.56 -3.06 2.50
C SER A 65 -6.51 -4.24 2.37
N HIS A 66 -7.80 -3.93 2.40
CA HIS A 66 -8.92 -4.82 2.09
C HIS A 66 -9.74 -4.22 0.96
N ARG A 67 -10.07 -5.03 -0.04
CA ARG A 67 -11.02 -4.70 -1.13
C ARG A 67 -12.08 -5.79 -1.19
N PRO A 68 -13.14 -5.70 -0.37
CA PRO A 68 -14.16 -6.76 -0.26
C PRO A 68 -14.81 -7.10 -1.60
N GLY A 69 -15.13 -6.11 -2.43
CA GLY A 69 -15.71 -6.31 -3.75
C GLY A 69 -14.81 -7.07 -4.73
N ALA A 70 -13.50 -7.10 -4.50
CA ALA A 70 -12.53 -7.87 -5.28
C ALA A 70 -12.09 -9.16 -4.55
N GLY A 71 -12.65 -9.49 -3.39
CA GLY A 71 -12.24 -10.63 -2.58
C GLY A 71 -10.84 -10.51 -1.97
N VAL A 72 -10.23 -9.31 -1.99
CA VAL A 72 -8.85 -9.09 -1.51
C VAL A 72 -8.85 -8.70 -0.04
N ARG A 73 -8.06 -9.44 0.77
CA ARG A 73 -7.82 -9.13 2.18
C ARG A 73 -6.33 -9.18 2.51
N ASN A 74 -5.92 -8.33 3.45
CA ASN A 74 -4.55 -8.28 3.97
C ASN A 74 -3.48 -8.00 2.89
N GLU A 75 -3.82 -7.35 1.79
CA GLU A 75 -2.82 -7.01 0.78
C GLU A 75 -1.82 -6.02 1.35
N VAL A 76 -0.56 -6.43 1.43
CA VAL A 76 0.54 -5.58 1.89
C VAL A 76 1.25 -5.00 0.68
N SER A 77 1.34 -3.67 0.63
CA SER A 77 2.10 -2.96 -0.40
C SER A 77 3.02 -1.91 0.20
N VAL A 78 4.12 -1.63 -0.50
CA VAL A 78 5.10 -0.64 -0.11
C VAL A 78 5.38 0.28 -1.28
N ARG A 79 5.29 1.59 -1.04
CA ARG A 79 5.78 2.62 -1.96
C ARG A 79 7.10 3.15 -1.44
N ILE A 80 8.11 3.19 -2.32
CA ILE A 80 9.48 3.59 -1.94
C ILE A 80 9.90 4.96 -2.48
N GLY A 81 9.01 5.64 -3.23
CA GLY A 81 9.20 7.02 -3.70
C GLY A 81 10.22 7.18 -4.84
N TYR A 82 10.52 6.11 -5.56
CA TYR A 82 11.31 6.09 -6.81
C TYR A 82 11.02 4.79 -7.58
N PRO A 83 11.24 4.73 -8.90
CA PRO A 83 11.11 3.49 -9.67
C PRO A 83 12.14 2.46 -9.20
N PHE A 84 11.68 1.23 -8.97
CA PHE A 84 12.58 0.11 -8.67
C PHE A 84 13.47 -0.23 -9.86
N SER A 85 14.68 -0.71 -9.59
CA SER A 85 15.48 -1.42 -10.59
C SER A 85 14.75 -2.70 -11.03
N ALA A 86 14.87 -3.08 -12.31
CA ALA A 86 14.39 -4.36 -12.82
C ALA A 86 15.03 -5.56 -12.09
N GLU A 87 16.28 -5.39 -11.63
CA GLU A 87 17.05 -6.37 -10.87
C GLU A 87 16.75 -6.37 -9.37
N SER A 88 15.92 -5.42 -8.89
CA SER A 88 15.61 -5.31 -7.47
C SER A 88 14.87 -6.55 -6.98
N ASN A 89 15.33 -7.11 -5.86
CA ASN A 89 14.65 -8.15 -5.09
C ASN A 89 14.28 -7.58 -3.72
N PRO A 90 13.22 -6.75 -3.64
CA PRO A 90 12.86 -6.12 -2.39
C PRO A 90 12.33 -7.13 -1.38
N PHE A 91 12.57 -6.85 -0.11
CA PHE A 91 12.07 -7.67 0.98
C PHE A 91 11.78 -6.84 2.24
N ALA A 92 10.86 -7.33 3.05
CA ALA A 92 10.62 -6.87 4.40
C ALA A 92 11.18 -7.87 5.41
N ARG A 93 11.74 -7.37 6.53
CA ARG A 93 12.17 -8.19 7.67
C ARG A 93 11.51 -7.70 8.95
N ILE A 94 11.03 -8.66 9.76
CA ILE A 94 10.45 -8.43 11.09
C ILE A 94 11.07 -9.47 12.02
N GLY A 95 11.94 -9.03 12.93
CA GLY A 95 12.74 -9.96 13.73
C GLY A 95 13.59 -10.88 12.85
N SER A 96 13.39 -12.19 12.96
CA SER A 96 14.04 -13.23 12.13
C SER A 96 13.32 -13.52 10.82
N ASP A 97 12.03 -13.14 10.69
CA ASP A 97 11.22 -13.47 9.53
C ASP A 97 11.52 -12.52 8.36
N SER A 98 11.59 -13.09 7.15
CA SER A 98 11.83 -12.35 5.91
C SER A 98 10.77 -12.66 4.86
N PHE A 99 10.25 -11.62 4.21
CA PHE A 99 9.18 -11.68 3.23
C PHE A 99 9.63 -11.01 1.93
N ALA A 100 9.68 -11.78 0.85
CA ALA A 100 9.99 -11.26 -0.48
C ALA A 100 8.80 -10.49 -1.07
N PHE A 101 9.14 -9.48 -1.88
CA PHE A 101 8.17 -8.68 -2.62
C PHE A 101 8.50 -8.72 -4.12
N PHE A 102 7.49 -8.59 -4.95
CA PHE A 102 7.66 -8.30 -6.38
C PHE A 102 7.36 -6.82 -6.66
N THR A 103 7.99 -6.26 -7.68
CA THR A 103 7.86 -4.84 -8.02
C THR A 103 6.89 -4.61 -9.17
N GLY A 104 6.29 -3.41 -9.24
CA GLY A 104 5.48 -2.99 -10.38
C GLY A 104 6.27 -2.95 -11.70
N VAL A 105 7.59 -2.77 -11.64
CA VAL A 105 8.49 -2.89 -12.80
C VAL A 105 8.46 -4.32 -13.35
N ARG A 106 8.60 -5.33 -12.50
CA ARG A 106 8.52 -6.75 -12.90
C ARG A 106 7.12 -7.16 -13.36
N ALA A 107 6.08 -6.57 -12.78
CA ALA A 107 4.70 -6.79 -13.20
C ALA A 107 4.33 -6.01 -14.48
N ASN A 108 5.28 -5.25 -15.06
CA ASN A 108 5.09 -4.42 -16.25
C ASN A 108 3.90 -3.45 -16.12
N THR A 109 3.77 -2.82 -14.97
CA THR A 109 2.72 -1.84 -14.67
C THR A 109 3.27 -0.43 -14.59
N ASN A 110 2.37 0.58 -14.60
CA ASN A 110 2.75 1.97 -14.36
C ASN A 110 3.13 2.26 -12.90
N ALA A 111 2.86 1.32 -11.98
CA ALA A 111 3.16 1.43 -10.55
C ALA A 111 4.62 1.10 -10.21
N LYS A 112 5.58 1.70 -10.91
CA LYS A 112 7.02 1.37 -10.84
C LYS A 112 7.67 1.61 -9.48
N GLU A 113 7.05 2.43 -8.63
CA GLU A 113 7.50 2.74 -7.26
C GLU A 113 6.95 1.79 -6.20
N TRP A 114 6.11 0.83 -6.60
CA TRP A 114 5.39 -0.05 -5.69
C TRP A 114 5.93 -1.47 -5.72
N ALA A 115 5.80 -2.13 -4.58
CA ALA A 115 6.05 -3.55 -4.43
C ALA A 115 4.96 -4.21 -3.57
N TRP A 116 4.66 -5.47 -3.85
CA TRP A 116 3.64 -6.29 -3.18
C TRP A 116 4.19 -7.66 -2.80
N VAL A 117 3.56 -8.30 -1.83
CA VAL A 117 3.80 -9.71 -1.52
C VAL A 117 3.12 -10.59 -2.57
N ASP A 118 3.79 -11.64 -3.02
CA ASP A 118 3.47 -12.42 -4.21
C ASP A 118 2.30 -13.41 -4.07
N ASN A 119 1.91 -13.76 -2.83
CA ASN A 119 0.78 -14.67 -2.63
C ASN A 119 0.04 -14.42 -1.31
N GLU A 120 -1.20 -14.88 -1.27
CA GLU A 120 -2.14 -14.63 -0.18
C GLU A 120 -1.71 -15.26 1.16
N ALA A 121 -1.15 -16.47 1.13
CA ALA A 121 -0.66 -17.14 2.36
C ALA A 121 0.50 -16.36 2.97
N ARG A 122 1.41 -15.84 2.16
CA ARG A 122 2.53 -14.99 2.60
C ARG A 122 2.07 -13.64 3.10
N GLN A 123 1.03 -13.05 2.50
CA GLN A 123 0.42 -11.81 2.99
C GLN A 123 -0.14 -12.00 4.41
N GLY A 124 -0.90 -13.05 4.65
CA GLY A 124 -1.40 -13.39 5.98
C GLY A 124 -0.28 -13.59 7.01
N ALA A 125 0.79 -14.29 6.62
CA ALA A 125 1.97 -14.50 7.47
C ALA A 125 2.67 -13.18 7.82
N LEU A 126 2.85 -12.28 6.83
CA LEU A 126 3.46 -10.96 7.03
C LEU A 126 2.59 -10.11 7.96
N VAL A 127 1.28 -10.02 7.74
CA VAL A 127 0.37 -9.26 8.61
C VAL A 127 0.39 -9.80 10.05
N ASN A 128 0.45 -11.13 10.22
CA ASN A 128 0.61 -11.73 11.55
C ASN A 128 1.96 -11.39 12.20
N ALA A 129 3.05 -11.36 11.43
CA ALA A 129 4.35 -10.91 11.92
C ALA A 129 4.32 -9.41 12.29
N MET A 130 3.67 -8.57 11.47
CA MET A 130 3.48 -7.14 11.79
C MET A 130 2.72 -6.92 13.11
N LYS A 131 1.68 -7.73 13.37
CA LYS A 131 0.89 -7.64 14.61
C LYS A 131 1.68 -8.03 15.86
N ARG A 132 2.70 -8.88 15.74
CA ARG A 132 3.52 -9.39 16.86
C ARG A 132 4.87 -8.68 16.99
N GLY A 133 5.36 -8.08 15.89
CA GLY A 133 6.67 -7.44 15.84
C GLY A 133 6.69 -6.02 16.36
N ASN A 134 7.90 -5.48 16.51
CA ASN A 134 8.11 -4.09 16.93
C ASN A 134 8.52 -3.18 15.78
N GLU A 135 9.27 -3.71 14.81
CA GLU A 135 9.80 -2.97 13.67
C GLU A 135 9.73 -3.82 12.39
N LEU A 136 9.35 -3.18 11.29
CA LEU A 136 9.49 -3.71 9.94
C LEU A 136 10.61 -2.95 9.24
N VAL A 137 11.59 -3.66 8.70
CA VAL A 137 12.67 -3.09 7.88
C VAL A 137 12.45 -3.52 6.44
N PHE A 138 12.21 -2.55 5.55
CA PHE A 138 12.06 -2.78 4.11
C PHE A 138 13.32 -2.35 3.36
N LYS A 139 13.76 -3.19 2.42
CA LYS A 139 14.90 -2.89 1.54
C LYS A 139 14.51 -3.04 0.07
N GLY A 140 15.01 -2.12 -0.73
CA GLY A 140 14.81 -2.13 -2.18
C GLY A 140 15.87 -1.32 -2.89
N THR A 141 16.11 -1.63 -4.17
CA THR A 141 17.11 -0.95 -5.00
C THR A 141 16.41 -0.13 -6.08
N SER A 142 16.78 1.15 -6.20
CA SER A 142 16.26 2.05 -7.23
C SER A 142 16.82 1.73 -8.61
N GLU A 143 16.17 2.23 -9.66
CA GLU A 143 16.68 2.16 -11.04
C GLU A 143 18.08 2.76 -11.21
N ARG A 144 18.50 3.67 -10.30
CA ARG A 144 19.84 4.28 -10.25
C ARG A 144 20.86 3.44 -9.47
N GLY A 145 20.47 2.24 -9.03
CA GLY A 145 21.34 1.34 -8.25
C GLY A 145 21.44 1.69 -6.77
N THR A 146 20.70 2.67 -6.24
CA THR A 146 20.76 3.01 -4.81
C THR A 146 19.96 2.00 -3.99
N LEU A 147 20.64 1.27 -3.10
CA LEU A 147 19.98 0.46 -2.07
C LEU A 147 19.43 1.36 -0.98
N THR A 148 18.12 1.26 -0.72
CA THR A 148 17.48 1.96 0.39
C THR A 148 17.03 1.00 1.47
N THR A 149 16.97 1.51 2.70
CA THR A 149 16.50 0.80 3.88
C THR A 149 15.55 1.72 4.65
N ASP A 150 14.31 1.30 4.79
CA ASP A 150 13.26 2.03 5.48
C ASP A 150 12.80 1.24 6.70
N SER A 151 12.77 1.88 7.87
CA SER A 151 12.36 1.27 9.13
C SER A 151 11.04 1.86 9.60
N TYR A 152 10.06 0.98 9.83
CA TYR A 152 8.70 1.31 10.25
C TYR A 152 8.45 0.76 11.66
N SER A 153 7.92 1.58 12.55
CA SER A 153 7.40 1.09 13.82
C SER A 153 6.12 0.31 13.59
N LEU A 154 5.97 -0.84 14.24
CA LEU A 154 4.75 -1.64 14.17
C LEU A 154 3.78 -1.34 15.32
N LYS A 155 4.10 -0.32 16.15
CA LYS A 155 3.24 0.11 17.24
C LYS A 155 1.93 0.68 16.70
N GLY A 156 0.82 0.02 17.01
CA GLY A 156 -0.52 0.41 16.58
C GLY A 156 -1.11 -0.42 15.43
N VAL A 157 -0.30 -1.22 14.72
CA VAL A 157 -0.78 -2.08 13.62
C VAL A 157 -2.00 -2.91 14.03
N THR A 158 -1.95 -3.59 15.16
CA THR A 158 -3.05 -4.47 15.60
C THR A 158 -4.36 -3.70 15.78
N ALA A 159 -4.31 -2.49 16.37
CA ALA A 159 -5.50 -1.66 16.57
C ALA A 159 -6.02 -1.08 15.24
N ALA A 160 -5.11 -0.60 14.38
CA ALA A 160 -5.45 -0.09 13.06
C ALA A 160 -6.07 -1.18 12.16
N MET A 161 -5.52 -2.41 12.18
CA MET A 161 -6.09 -3.56 11.46
C MET A 161 -7.49 -3.91 11.93
N LYS A 162 -7.73 -3.94 13.26
CA LYS A 162 -9.09 -4.16 13.80
C LYS A 162 -10.09 -3.10 13.31
N ALA A 163 -9.65 -1.86 13.18
CA ALA A 163 -10.50 -0.78 12.70
C ALA A 163 -10.92 -0.98 11.24
N ILE A 164 -9.99 -1.33 10.34
CA ILE A 164 -10.32 -1.59 8.94
C ILE A 164 -11.03 -2.94 8.75
N ASP A 165 -10.75 -3.95 9.57
CA ASP A 165 -11.51 -5.21 9.58
C ASP A 165 -12.99 -4.92 9.85
N LYS A 166 -13.30 -4.11 10.88
CA LYS A 166 -14.66 -3.68 11.20
C LYS A 166 -15.26 -2.86 10.06
N ALA A 167 -14.56 -1.82 9.61
CA ALA A 167 -15.06 -0.94 8.56
C ALA A 167 -15.37 -1.68 7.24
N CYS A 168 -14.61 -2.73 6.90
CA CYS A 168 -14.82 -3.53 5.70
C CYS A 168 -15.71 -4.77 5.90
N SER A 169 -16.15 -5.10 7.12
CA SER A 169 -17.14 -6.15 7.38
C SER A 169 -18.59 -5.62 7.35
N ASP A 170 -18.78 -4.31 7.55
CA ASP A 170 -20.09 -3.67 7.66
C ASP A 170 -20.67 -3.23 6.28
N GLY A 171 -20.37 -3.98 5.20
CA GLY A 171 -20.82 -3.66 3.85
C GLY A 171 -21.17 -4.86 3.00
#